data_73a39800a8ddbf246a0339d75ee953fb
#
_entry.id   73a39800a8ddbf246a0339d75ee953fb
#
_cell.length_a   1.000
_cell.length_b   1.000
_cell.length_c   1.000
_cell.angle_alpha   90.00
_cell.angle_beta   90.00
_cell.angle_gamma   90.00
#
_symmetry.space_group_name_H-M   'P 1'
#
loop_
_entity.id
_entity.type
_entity.pdbx_description
1 polymer ?
#
loop_
_entity_poly.entity_id
_entity_poly.type
_entity_poly.pdbx_seq_one_letter_code
_entity_poly.pdbx_strand_id
1 'polypeptide(L)'
;MRDTDPAPESDRLGDHPHPRETAILLGQSDAEQSLLDAFMSGRMHHAWLLTGPKGIGKATLAYRMARFVLRHGSPEVAAAAGATNLQTPMDHPVFRQVAAGSHPNILSLRRPWDEKAKRFKTVLTVDEVRRTTGFFGMSAGAGGWRIGIIDAADDMNVNSENALLKILEEPPPQSLFFVVAHQPGRLLPTIRSRCRTLRMTPLAAEDVAAVLDASNNVKANEADRLAMARLSEGSVGRALAINDGGGLDLYRDIVALLMELPRLNIKNLHKLADKIARRGADDAWTTGIDLLGDWLQRLVRTGAGAPHQPEFVNGEAASMVRLAQSASLDRWVEVWEKISQLVARAEALNTDRKIVVLNIFSMLESVAGSHAGQHQSA
;
A
#
# COMPACT_ATOMS: atom_id res chain seq x y z
N MET A 1 0.18 -26.94 -25.74
CA MET A 1 0.27 -26.63 -24.32
C MET A 1 -0.07 -25.16 -24.21
N ARG A 2 -1.18 -24.79 -23.61
CA ARG A 2 -1.52 -23.39 -23.37
C ARG A 2 -0.72 -22.99 -22.14
N ASP A 3 0.26 -22.09 -22.30
CA ASP A 3 0.87 -21.37 -21.19
C ASP A 3 -0.26 -20.62 -20.49
N THR A 4 -0.72 -21.15 -19.36
CA THR A 4 -1.59 -20.40 -18.47
C THR A 4 -0.68 -19.49 -17.66
N ASP A 5 -0.65 -18.21 -18.02
CA ASP A 5 -0.07 -17.19 -17.17
C ASP A 5 -0.60 -17.37 -15.75
N PRO A 6 0.27 -17.30 -14.73
CA PRO A 6 -0.18 -17.43 -13.34
C PRO A 6 -1.27 -16.39 -13.05
N ALA A 7 -2.30 -16.80 -12.28
CA ALA A 7 -3.38 -15.90 -11.92
C ALA A 7 -2.82 -14.64 -11.24
N PRO A 8 -3.37 -13.45 -11.53
CA PRO A 8 -2.92 -12.21 -10.88
C PRO A 8 -3.00 -12.30 -9.36
N GLU A 9 -2.10 -11.59 -8.67
CA GLU A 9 -1.99 -11.57 -7.22
C GLU A 9 -2.34 -10.18 -6.68
N SER A 10 -3.34 -10.07 -5.79
CA SER A 10 -3.83 -8.77 -5.28
C SER A 10 -2.85 -8.04 -4.35
N ASP A 11 -1.83 -8.74 -3.87
CA ASP A 11 -0.75 -8.28 -3.01
C ASP A 11 0.57 -8.05 -3.79
N ARG A 12 0.54 -8.16 -5.13
CA ARG A 12 1.65 -7.81 -6.02
C ARG A 12 1.42 -6.41 -6.62
N LEU A 13 2.45 -5.60 -6.67
CA LEU A 13 2.43 -4.30 -7.31
C LEU A 13 3.06 -4.40 -8.71
N GLY A 14 2.23 -4.32 -9.76
CA GLY A 14 2.68 -4.38 -11.15
C GLY A 14 3.70 -5.48 -11.41
N ASP A 15 4.78 -5.15 -12.12
CA ASP A 15 5.88 -6.06 -12.43
C ASP A 15 6.99 -6.06 -11.37
N HIS A 16 6.76 -5.46 -10.21
CA HIS A 16 7.73 -5.45 -9.12
C HIS A 16 7.80 -6.80 -8.38
N PRO A 17 8.95 -7.11 -7.75
CA PRO A 17 9.08 -8.31 -6.95
C PRO A 17 8.01 -8.37 -5.86
N HIS A 18 7.35 -9.52 -5.75
CA HIS A 18 6.38 -9.75 -4.69
C HIS A 18 7.07 -9.70 -3.31
N PRO A 19 6.39 -9.31 -2.21
CA PRO A 19 6.96 -9.34 -0.86
C PRO A 19 7.64 -10.66 -0.48
N ARG A 20 7.14 -11.81 -0.96
CA ARG A 20 7.75 -13.14 -0.75
C ARG A 20 9.07 -13.34 -1.50
N GLU A 21 9.31 -12.58 -2.56
CA GLU A 21 10.52 -12.63 -3.41
C GLU A 21 11.59 -11.65 -2.91
N THR A 22 11.19 -10.67 -2.08
CA THR A 22 12.04 -9.58 -1.61
C THR A 22 12.94 -10.03 -0.46
N ALA A 23 14.25 -9.91 -0.64
CA ALA A 23 15.24 -10.28 0.36
C ALA A 23 15.54 -9.15 1.36
N ILE A 24 15.46 -7.90 0.93
CA ILE A 24 15.86 -6.72 1.69
C ILE A 24 14.65 -6.00 2.25
N LEU A 25 14.73 -5.56 3.50
CA LEU A 25 13.78 -4.66 4.15
C LEU A 25 14.57 -3.53 4.79
N LEU A 26 14.34 -2.30 4.36
CA LEU A 26 14.98 -1.11 4.91
C LEU A 26 14.04 -0.33 5.83
N GLY A 27 14.60 0.44 6.75
CA GLY A 27 13.86 1.35 7.63
C GLY A 27 12.93 0.69 8.66
N GLN A 28 13.02 -0.65 8.87
CA GLN A 28 12.14 -1.40 9.79
C GLN A 28 12.93 -2.24 10.80
N SER A 29 14.13 -1.80 11.16
CA SER A 29 15.05 -2.53 12.05
C SER A 29 14.43 -2.87 13.40
N ASP A 30 13.68 -1.93 14.02
CA ASP A 30 13.04 -2.15 15.33
C ASP A 30 11.97 -3.23 15.26
N ALA A 31 11.22 -3.27 14.15
CA ALA A 31 10.19 -4.28 13.93
C ALA A 31 10.83 -5.67 13.67
N GLU A 32 11.91 -5.73 12.89
CA GLU A 32 12.68 -6.96 12.69
C GLU A 32 13.27 -7.47 14.01
N GLN A 33 13.87 -6.58 14.80
CA GLN A 33 14.48 -6.94 16.08
C GLN A 33 13.42 -7.47 17.08
N SER A 34 12.25 -6.84 17.13
CA SER A 34 11.14 -7.28 17.99
C SER A 34 10.69 -8.70 17.69
N LEU A 35 10.64 -9.08 16.40
CA LEU A 35 10.29 -10.45 16.01
C LEU A 35 11.42 -11.44 16.27
N LEU A 36 12.67 -11.04 16.04
CA LEU A 36 13.85 -11.85 16.31
C LEU A 36 13.95 -12.15 17.81
N ASP A 37 13.82 -11.14 18.67
CA ASP A 37 13.88 -11.29 20.13
C ASP A 37 12.77 -12.21 20.66
N ALA A 38 11.56 -12.07 20.11
CA ALA A 38 10.43 -12.92 20.45
C ALA A 38 10.71 -14.40 20.12
N PHE A 39 11.31 -14.66 18.96
CA PHE A 39 11.69 -15.99 18.54
C PHE A 39 12.84 -16.53 19.40
N MET A 40 13.94 -15.79 19.52
CA MET A 40 15.14 -16.20 20.25
C MET A 40 14.88 -16.45 21.73
N SER A 41 13.92 -15.74 22.32
CA SER A 41 13.52 -15.98 23.73
C SER A 41 12.60 -17.19 23.92
N GLY A 42 12.22 -17.89 22.85
CA GLY A 42 11.23 -18.99 22.90
C GLY A 42 9.79 -18.56 23.24
N ARG A 43 9.51 -17.24 23.24
CA ARG A 43 8.21 -16.64 23.59
C ARG A 43 7.51 -16.04 22.37
N MET A 44 7.63 -16.71 21.22
CA MET A 44 6.98 -16.28 20.00
C MET A 44 5.45 -16.36 20.15
N HIS A 45 4.77 -15.22 20.09
CA HIS A 45 3.31 -15.21 20.10
C HIS A 45 2.78 -15.84 18.80
N HIS A 46 1.72 -16.62 18.89
CA HIS A 46 1.15 -17.34 17.74
C HIS A 46 0.57 -16.42 16.65
N ALA A 47 0.17 -15.17 16.99
CA ALA A 47 -0.39 -14.23 16.04
C ALA A 47 0.16 -12.81 16.22
N TRP A 48 0.64 -12.24 15.13
CA TRP A 48 1.16 -10.86 15.07
C TRP A 48 0.32 -10.01 14.12
N LEU A 49 -0.18 -8.87 14.63
CA LEU A 49 -0.88 -7.87 13.87
C LEU A 49 0.12 -6.79 13.43
N LEU A 50 0.53 -6.84 12.16
CA LEU A 50 1.45 -5.86 11.57
C LEU A 50 0.65 -4.66 11.08
N THR A 51 0.82 -3.50 11.75
CA THR A 51 0.03 -2.29 11.48
C THR A 51 0.90 -1.16 10.94
N GLY A 52 0.29 -0.26 10.16
CA GLY A 52 0.92 0.92 9.58
C GLY A 52 0.45 1.18 8.15
N PRO A 53 0.85 2.29 7.52
CA PRO A 53 0.45 2.64 6.16
C PRO A 53 0.69 1.54 5.13
N LYS A 54 -0.03 1.57 4.02
CA LYS A 54 0.17 0.62 2.90
C LYS A 54 1.54 0.84 2.27
N GLY A 55 2.21 -0.24 1.85
CA GLY A 55 3.46 -0.19 1.07
C GLY A 55 4.74 0.08 1.86
N ILE A 56 4.74 0.09 3.20
CA ILE A 56 5.92 0.31 4.06
C ILE A 56 6.71 -0.97 4.37
N GLY A 57 6.38 -2.13 3.77
CA GLY A 57 7.11 -3.39 3.93
C GLY A 57 6.52 -4.38 4.94
N LYS A 58 5.26 -4.23 5.39
CA LYS A 58 4.61 -5.14 6.35
C LYS A 58 4.61 -6.60 5.88
N ALA A 59 4.15 -6.86 4.67
CA ALA A 59 4.15 -8.21 4.09
C ALA A 59 5.59 -8.74 3.90
N THR A 60 6.52 -7.88 3.46
CA THR A 60 7.93 -8.24 3.35
C THR A 60 8.49 -8.72 4.69
N LEU A 61 8.21 -8.01 5.79
CA LEU A 61 8.60 -8.43 7.14
C LEU A 61 7.99 -9.79 7.52
N ALA A 62 6.70 -9.99 7.23
CA ALA A 62 6.03 -11.28 7.48
C ALA A 62 6.73 -12.44 6.74
N TYR A 63 7.04 -12.27 5.46
CA TYR A 63 7.74 -13.29 4.68
C TYR A 63 9.20 -13.48 5.12
N ARG A 64 9.90 -12.41 5.55
CA ARG A 64 11.26 -12.52 6.09
C ARG A 64 11.27 -13.35 7.36
N MET A 65 10.36 -13.06 8.29
CA MET A 65 10.21 -13.85 9.53
C MET A 65 9.76 -15.28 9.24
N ALA A 66 8.86 -15.48 8.28
CA ALA A 66 8.44 -16.82 7.86
C ALA A 66 9.63 -17.65 7.36
N ARG A 67 10.46 -17.08 6.47
CA ARG A 67 11.69 -17.75 5.99
C ARG A 67 12.65 -18.08 7.12
N PHE A 68 12.84 -17.14 8.05
CA PHE A 68 13.72 -17.33 9.22
C PHE A 68 13.25 -18.49 10.10
N VAL A 69 11.97 -18.51 10.49
CA VAL A 69 11.37 -19.56 11.31
C VAL A 69 11.45 -20.93 10.63
N LEU A 70 11.15 -20.99 9.34
CA LEU A 70 11.20 -22.24 8.57
C LEU A 70 12.63 -22.77 8.35
N ARG A 71 13.60 -21.86 8.30
CA ARG A 71 15.03 -22.21 8.17
C ARG A 71 15.59 -22.79 9.46
N HIS A 72 15.28 -22.19 10.59
CA HIS A 72 15.91 -22.52 11.86
C HIS A 72 15.09 -23.48 12.72
N GLY A 73 13.76 -23.42 12.65
CA GLY A 73 12.84 -24.29 13.38
C GLY A 73 12.77 -24.03 14.89
N SER A 74 13.88 -23.71 15.54
CA SER A 74 13.94 -23.39 16.98
C SER A 74 14.96 -22.31 17.32
N PRO A 75 14.82 -21.65 18.49
CA PRO A 75 15.79 -20.66 18.99
C PRO A 75 17.21 -21.23 19.12
N GLU A 76 17.35 -22.47 19.55
CA GLU A 76 18.64 -23.14 19.77
C GLU A 76 19.39 -23.32 18.45
N VAL A 77 18.70 -23.73 17.40
CA VAL A 77 19.28 -23.88 16.05
C VAL A 77 19.67 -22.50 15.47
N ALA A 78 18.83 -21.48 15.68
CA ALA A 78 19.17 -20.13 15.23
C ALA A 78 20.39 -19.57 15.97
N ALA A 79 20.47 -19.76 17.29
CA ALA A 79 21.62 -19.34 18.11
C ALA A 79 22.91 -20.07 17.68
N ALA A 80 22.82 -21.39 17.48
CA ALA A 80 23.96 -22.20 17.02
C ALA A 80 24.46 -21.78 15.61
N ALA A 81 23.56 -21.27 14.76
CA ALA A 81 23.89 -20.70 13.47
C ALA A 81 24.40 -19.23 13.53
N GLY A 82 24.50 -18.63 14.72
CA GLY A 82 24.92 -17.26 14.90
C GLY A 82 23.96 -16.21 14.32
N ALA A 83 22.65 -16.50 14.31
CA ALA A 83 21.67 -15.62 13.72
C ALA A 83 21.49 -14.34 14.56
N THR A 84 21.78 -13.18 13.93
CA THR A 84 21.65 -11.85 14.52
C THR A 84 20.60 -10.97 13.84
N ASN A 85 19.99 -11.46 12.76
CA ASN A 85 18.94 -10.78 11.99
C ASN A 85 18.05 -11.80 11.29
N LEU A 86 16.99 -11.35 10.62
CA LEU A 86 16.01 -12.22 9.93
C LEU A 86 16.45 -12.62 8.50
N GLN A 87 17.70 -12.42 8.14
CA GLN A 87 18.15 -12.70 6.78
C GLN A 87 18.20 -14.20 6.49
N THR A 88 17.62 -14.58 5.36
CA THR A 88 17.78 -15.91 4.76
C THR A 88 18.44 -15.72 3.39
N PRO A 89 19.56 -16.36 3.11
CA PRO A 89 20.24 -16.27 1.83
C PRO A 89 19.31 -16.65 0.66
N MET A 90 19.44 -15.96 -0.48
CA MET A 90 18.55 -16.17 -1.63
C MET A 90 18.74 -17.56 -2.28
N ASP A 91 19.93 -18.14 -2.16
CA ASP A 91 20.28 -19.50 -2.63
C ASP A 91 19.79 -20.60 -1.69
N HIS A 92 19.31 -20.26 -0.47
CA HIS A 92 18.80 -21.23 0.46
C HIS A 92 17.50 -21.87 -0.04
N PRO A 93 17.29 -23.19 0.08
CA PRO A 93 16.07 -23.88 -0.38
C PRO A 93 14.78 -23.27 0.13
N VAL A 94 14.70 -22.90 1.42
CA VAL A 94 13.53 -22.24 2.02
C VAL A 94 13.23 -20.91 1.31
N PHE A 95 14.27 -20.09 1.04
CA PHE A 95 14.05 -18.83 0.33
C PHE A 95 13.42 -19.09 -1.05
N ARG A 96 14.00 -20.00 -1.83
CA ARG A 96 13.53 -20.32 -3.19
C ARG A 96 12.10 -20.87 -3.19
N GLN A 97 11.75 -21.76 -2.27
CA GLN A 97 10.41 -22.31 -2.17
C GLN A 97 9.37 -21.24 -1.76
N VAL A 98 9.73 -20.34 -0.82
CA VAL A 98 8.85 -19.25 -0.40
C VAL A 98 8.68 -18.25 -1.55
N ALA A 99 9.77 -17.86 -2.22
CA ALA A 99 9.72 -16.96 -3.37
C ALA A 99 8.84 -17.52 -4.52
N ALA A 100 8.93 -18.82 -4.77
CA ALA A 100 8.09 -19.51 -5.76
C ALA A 100 6.63 -19.72 -5.29
N GLY A 101 6.28 -19.38 -4.04
CA GLY A 101 4.94 -19.63 -3.48
C GLY A 101 4.60 -21.11 -3.29
N SER A 102 5.62 -22.00 -3.25
CA SER A 102 5.46 -23.46 -3.22
C SER A 102 5.84 -24.12 -1.89
N HIS A 103 6.20 -23.32 -0.87
CA HIS A 103 6.58 -23.88 0.42
C HIS A 103 5.35 -24.48 1.13
N PRO A 104 5.35 -25.80 1.47
CA PRO A 104 4.16 -26.50 1.97
C PRO A 104 3.65 -26.01 3.33
N ASN A 105 4.50 -25.33 4.11
CA ASN A 105 4.17 -24.84 5.45
C ASN A 105 3.82 -23.34 5.47
N ILE A 106 3.57 -22.72 4.33
CA ILE A 106 3.06 -21.33 4.23
C ILE A 106 1.71 -21.32 3.54
N LEU A 107 0.75 -20.66 4.15
CA LEU A 107 -0.53 -20.32 3.55
C LEU A 107 -0.64 -18.79 3.46
N SER A 108 -0.71 -18.27 2.24
CA SER A 108 -0.99 -16.85 2.00
C SER A 108 -2.46 -16.68 1.63
N LEU A 109 -3.15 -15.79 2.35
CA LEU A 109 -4.54 -15.40 2.12
C LEU A 109 -4.57 -13.98 1.61
N ARG A 110 -5.24 -13.77 0.49
CA ARG A 110 -5.40 -12.48 -0.19
C ARG A 110 -6.71 -12.45 -0.96
N ARG A 111 -7.11 -11.29 -1.47
CA ARG A 111 -8.32 -11.17 -2.29
C ARG A 111 -8.19 -12.06 -3.54
N PRO A 112 -9.14 -12.98 -3.77
CA PRO A 112 -9.05 -13.88 -4.90
C PRO A 112 -9.37 -13.16 -6.22
N TRP A 113 -8.76 -13.63 -7.30
CA TRP A 113 -9.07 -13.24 -8.66
C TRP A 113 -10.37 -13.89 -9.12
N ASP A 114 -11.27 -13.10 -9.73
CA ASP A 114 -12.48 -13.60 -10.36
C ASP A 114 -12.25 -13.78 -11.87
N GLU A 115 -12.11 -15.02 -12.30
CA GLU A 115 -11.84 -15.37 -13.71
C GLU A 115 -12.92 -14.90 -14.66
N LYS A 116 -14.18 -14.83 -14.20
CA LYS A 116 -15.31 -14.41 -15.04
C LYS A 116 -15.36 -12.89 -15.16
N ALA A 117 -15.20 -12.21 -14.05
CA ALA A 117 -15.26 -10.75 -14.01
C ALA A 117 -13.92 -10.09 -14.40
N LYS A 118 -12.83 -10.87 -14.56
CA LYS A 118 -11.46 -10.39 -14.84
C LYS A 118 -11.01 -9.26 -13.91
N ARG A 119 -11.30 -9.42 -12.63
CA ARG A 119 -10.92 -8.47 -11.56
C ARG A 119 -10.78 -9.20 -10.22
N PHE A 120 -10.08 -8.58 -9.29
CA PHE A 120 -10.06 -9.06 -7.91
C PHE A 120 -11.43 -8.88 -7.25
N LYS A 121 -11.81 -9.81 -6.39
CA LYS A 121 -12.95 -9.59 -5.49
C LYS A 121 -12.66 -8.41 -4.57
N THR A 122 -13.70 -7.71 -4.16
CA THR A 122 -13.58 -6.51 -3.30
C THR A 122 -13.21 -6.86 -1.86
N VAL A 123 -13.40 -8.12 -1.46
CA VAL A 123 -13.13 -8.60 -0.11
C VAL A 123 -12.32 -9.89 -0.13
N LEU A 124 -11.56 -10.11 0.94
CA LEU A 124 -11.00 -11.41 1.27
C LEU A 124 -12.15 -12.31 1.76
N THR A 125 -12.52 -13.30 0.95
CA THR A 125 -13.76 -14.06 1.17
C THR A 125 -13.63 -15.05 2.33
N VAL A 126 -14.79 -15.43 2.90
CA VAL A 126 -14.84 -16.44 3.97
C VAL A 126 -14.29 -17.81 3.53
N ASP A 127 -14.44 -18.17 2.27
CA ASP A 127 -13.93 -19.44 1.74
C ASP A 127 -12.40 -19.45 1.68
N GLU A 128 -11.78 -18.30 1.33
CA GLU A 128 -10.33 -18.16 1.42
C GLU A 128 -9.85 -18.30 2.87
N VAL A 129 -10.51 -17.66 3.82
CA VAL A 129 -10.13 -17.74 5.24
C VAL A 129 -10.34 -19.14 5.78
N ARG A 130 -11.38 -19.86 5.39
CA ARG A 130 -11.62 -21.26 5.80
C ARG A 130 -10.50 -22.21 5.38
N ARG A 131 -9.69 -21.87 4.38
CA ARG A 131 -8.49 -22.66 4.03
C ARG A 131 -7.53 -22.80 5.20
N THR A 132 -7.52 -21.85 6.16
CA THR A 132 -6.73 -21.94 7.39
C THR A 132 -7.09 -23.20 8.19
N THR A 133 -8.37 -23.52 8.32
CA THR A 133 -8.83 -24.69 9.09
C THR A 133 -8.27 -26.00 8.51
N GLY A 134 -8.33 -26.16 7.19
CA GLY A 134 -7.73 -27.33 6.52
C GLY A 134 -6.20 -27.34 6.62
N PHE A 135 -5.57 -26.20 6.37
CA PHE A 135 -4.11 -26.08 6.38
C PHE A 135 -3.50 -26.33 7.76
N PHE A 136 -4.05 -25.75 8.82
CA PHE A 136 -3.54 -25.92 10.18
C PHE A 136 -4.03 -27.21 10.85
N GLY A 137 -5.14 -27.80 10.39
CA GLY A 137 -5.67 -29.06 10.91
C GLY A 137 -4.92 -30.31 10.44
N MET A 138 -4.16 -30.24 9.34
CA MET A 138 -3.32 -31.37 8.92
C MET A 138 -2.03 -31.38 9.73
N SER A 139 -1.46 -32.58 10.05
CA SER A 139 -0.12 -32.66 10.63
C SER A 139 0.91 -32.03 9.66
N ALA A 140 1.89 -31.29 10.17
CA ALA A 140 2.98 -30.80 9.32
C ALA A 140 3.71 -32.00 8.69
N GLY A 141 3.73 -32.13 7.38
CA GLY A 141 4.26 -33.31 6.67
C GLY A 141 5.73 -33.63 6.94
N ALA A 142 6.49 -32.69 7.52
CA ALA A 142 7.88 -32.83 7.94
C ALA A 142 8.10 -32.41 9.40
N GLY A 143 7.03 -32.19 10.19
CA GLY A 143 7.13 -31.52 11.50
C GLY A 143 7.45 -30.01 11.33
N GLY A 144 7.40 -29.24 12.43
CA GLY A 144 7.82 -27.85 12.47
C GLY A 144 6.70 -26.84 12.29
N TRP A 145 7.10 -25.59 12.07
CA TRP A 145 6.19 -24.44 12.02
C TRP A 145 5.29 -24.44 10.80
N ARG A 146 4.05 -23.96 11.01
CA ARG A 146 3.10 -23.58 9.97
C ARG A 146 2.79 -22.12 10.08
N ILE A 147 2.79 -21.43 8.94
CA ILE A 147 2.70 -19.99 8.90
C ILE A 147 1.55 -19.55 8.00
N GLY A 148 0.64 -18.76 8.56
CA GLY A 148 -0.44 -18.09 7.84
C GLY A 148 -0.11 -16.60 7.66
N ILE A 149 -0.18 -16.09 6.43
CA ILE A 149 -0.01 -14.67 6.12
C ILE A 149 -1.31 -14.17 5.52
N ILE A 150 -1.95 -13.20 6.16
CA ILE A 150 -3.22 -12.60 5.74
C ILE A 150 -2.93 -11.15 5.28
N ASP A 151 -3.01 -10.90 3.98
CA ASP A 151 -2.69 -9.60 3.35
C ASP A 151 -3.76 -9.16 2.33
N ALA A 152 -4.55 -8.16 2.64
CA ALA A 152 -4.64 -7.37 3.87
C ALA A 152 -5.88 -7.82 4.66
N ALA A 153 -5.75 -7.83 5.99
CA ALA A 153 -6.83 -8.28 6.86
C ALA A 153 -8.00 -7.29 6.90
N ASP A 154 -7.77 -6.01 6.67
CA ASP A 154 -8.79 -4.98 6.54
C ASP A 154 -9.61 -5.08 5.23
N ASP A 155 -9.25 -6.00 4.33
CA ASP A 155 -10.09 -6.42 3.20
C ASP A 155 -11.10 -7.53 3.58
N MET A 156 -11.07 -8.06 4.79
CA MET A 156 -12.05 -9.02 5.29
C MET A 156 -13.39 -8.37 5.56
N ASN A 157 -14.47 -9.11 5.39
CA ASN A 157 -15.78 -8.77 5.95
C ASN A 157 -15.99 -9.50 7.28
N VAL A 158 -17.03 -9.15 8.02
CA VAL A 158 -17.35 -9.72 9.35
C VAL A 158 -17.39 -11.26 9.33
N ASN A 159 -17.89 -11.88 8.26
CA ASN A 159 -17.96 -13.34 8.16
C ASN A 159 -16.57 -13.97 8.00
N SER A 160 -15.69 -13.33 7.23
CA SER A 160 -14.31 -13.77 7.06
C SER A 160 -13.51 -13.59 8.35
N GLU A 161 -13.71 -12.47 9.05
CA GLU A 161 -13.08 -12.22 10.35
C GLU A 161 -13.51 -13.25 11.39
N ASN A 162 -14.81 -13.55 11.47
CA ASN A 162 -15.32 -14.58 12.39
C ASN A 162 -14.79 -15.99 12.06
N ALA A 163 -14.55 -16.29 10.78
CA ALA A 163 -13.93 -17.55 10.40
C ALA A 163 -12.46 -17.65 10.86
N LEU A 164 -11.73 -16.51 10.84
CA LEU A 164 -10.35 -16.45 11.31
C LEU A 164 -10.24 -16.58 12.83
N LEU A 165 -11.21 -16.06 13.61
CA LEU A 165 -11.20 -16.11 15.07
C LEU A 165 -11.01 -17.49 15.63
N LYS A 166 -11.64 -18.52 15.04
CA LYS A 166 -11.57 -19.90 15.54
C LYS A 166 -10.13 -20.42 15.65
N ILE A 167 -9.29 -20.12 14.63
CA ILE A 167 -7.91 -20.59 14.61
C ILE A 167 -6.99 -19.70 15.47
N LEU A 168 -7.37 -18.44 15.68
CA LEU A 168 -6.64 -17.52 16.56
C LEU A 168 -6.92 -17.80 18.05
N GLU A 169 -8.08 -18.34 18.38
CA GLU A 169 -8.46 -18.72 19.75
C GLU A 169 -7.77 -20.01 20.20
N GLU A 170 -7.73 -21.01 19.34
CA GLU A 170 -7.16 -22.33 19.62
C GLU A 170 -6.10 -22.67 18.56
N PRO A 171 -4.95 -21.96 18.56
CA PRO A 171 -3.91 -22.18 17.56
C PRO A 171 -3.23 -23.54 17.78
N PRO A 172 -3.06 -24.36 16.74
CA PRO A 172 -2.28 -25.59 16.86
C PRO A 172 -0.81 -25.29 17.26
N PRO A 173 -0.12 -26.26 17.90
CA PRO A 173 1.29 -26.11 18.21
C PRO A 173 2.12 -25.72 16.98
N GLN A 174 3.14 -24.88 17.17
CA GLN A 174 4.03 -24.39 16.11
C GLN A 174 3.28 -23.70 14.94
N SER A 175 2.14 -23.05 15.23
CA SER A 175 1.48 -22.16 14.28
C SER A 175 1.85 -20.70 14.51
N LEU A 176 2.03 -19.96 13.41
CA LEU A 176 2.38 -18.53 13.42
C LEU A 176 1.51 -17.81 12.39
N PHE A 177 0.83 -16.74 12.82
CA PHE A 177 -0.02 -15.92 11.98
C PHE A 177 0.53 -14.50 11.87
N PHE A 178 0.67 -14.01 10.65
CA PHE A 178 0.90 -12.60 10.35
C PHE A 178 -0.36 -12.01 9.75
N VAL A 179 -0.99 -11.11 10.49
CA VAL A 179 -2.20 -10.38 10.10
C VAL A 179 -1.76 -8.98 9.68
N VAL A 180 -1.70 -8.71 8.39
CA VAL A 180 -1.29 -7.42 7.85
C VAL A 180 -2.51 -6.50 7.78
N ALA A 181 -2.45 -5.32 8.40
CA ALA A 181 -3.51 -4.34 8.38
C ALA A 181 -2.99 -2.93 8.06
N HIS A 182 -3.70 -2.22 7.18
CA HIS A 182 -3.40 -0.82 6.84
C HIS A 182 -4.23 0.12 7.72
N GLN A 183 -5.45 -0.29 8.05
CA GLN A 183 -6.41 0.41 8.89
C GLN A 183 -6.91 -0.51 10.02
N PRO A 184 -6.11 -0.74 11.08
CA PRO A 184 -6.43 -1.72 12.11
C PRO A 184 -7.74 -1.41 12.87
N GLY A 185 -8.22 -0.16 12.80
CA GLY A 185 -9.52 0.23 13.35
C GLY A 185 -10.71 -0.42 12.66
N ARG A 186 -10.55 -0.92 11.42
CA ARG A 186 -11.61 -1.65 10.70
C ARG A 186 -11.78 -3.09 11.13
N LEU A 187 -10.74 -3.67 11.76
CA LEU A 187 -10.78 -5.04 12.25
C LEU A 187 -11.62 -5.15 13.53
N LEU A 188 -12.32 -6.27 13.68
CA LEU A 188 -13.05 -6.59 14.90
C LEU A 188 -12.10 -6.50 16.13
N PRO A 189 -12.58 -5.92 17.24
CA PRO A 189 -11.81 -5.87 18.49
C PRO A 189 -11.35 -7.27 18.97
N THR A 190 -12.13 -8.29 18.67
CA THR A 190 -11.84 -9.69 19.00
C THR A 190 -10.62 -10.26 18.27
N ILE A 191 -10.35 -9.85 17.01
CA ILE A 191 -9.11 -10.19 16.30
C ILE A 191 -7.93 -9.44 16.93
N ARG A 192 -8.09 -8.13 17.14
CA ARG A 192 -7.02 -7.29 17.69
C ARG A 192 -6.57 -7.74 19.09
N SER A 193 -7.50 -8.19 19.93
CA SER A 193 -7.17 -8.66 21.29
C SER A 193 -6.40 -9.98 21.33
N ARG A 194 -6.47 -10.79 20.26
CA ARG A 194 -5.78 -12.09 20.14
C ARG A 194 -4.44 -12.02 19.41
N CYS A 195 -4.11 -10.87 18.87
CA CYS A 195 -2.85 -10.63 18.16
C CYS A 195 -1.93 -9.71 18.98
N ARG A 196 -0.64 -10.03 19.00
CA ARG A 196 0.36 -9.07 19.45
C ARG A 196 0.58 -8.03 18.37
N THR A 197 0.27 -6.78 18.66
CA THR A 197 0.41 -5.68 17.68
C THR A 197 1.88 -5.27 17.55
N LEU A 198 2.35 -5.24 16.30
CA LEU A 198 3.63 -4.67 15.91
C LEU A 198 3.37 -3.49 14.98
N ARG A 199 3.63 -2.29 15.48
CA ARG A 199 3.43 -1.06 14.70
C ARG A 199 4.68 -0.78 13.89
N MET A 200 4.51 -0.68 12.58
CA MET A 200 5.55 -0.24 11.65
C MET A 200 5.29 1.22 11.24
N THR A 201 6.36 1.96 11.05
CA THR A 201 6.31 3.39 10.73
C THR A 201 6.68 3.63 9.26
N PRO A 202 6.24 4.74 8.65
CA PRO A 202 6.76 5.18 7.36
C PRO A 202 8.29 5.27 7.37
N LEU A 203 8.91 4.96 6.24
CA LEU A 203 10.35 5.00 6.07
C LEU A 203 10.84 6.46 5.90
N ALA A 204 12.12 6.71 6.21
CA ALA A 204 12.77 7.94 5.78
C ALA A 204 12.81 8.03 4.25
N ALA A 205 12.80 9.23 3.70
CA ALA A 205 12.82 9.41 2.25
C ALA A 205 14.09 8.82 1.61
N GLU A 206 15.19 8.87 2.33
CA GLU A 206 16.49 8.31 1.93
C GLU A 206 16.42 6.78 1.80
N ASP A 207 15.77 6.10 2.74
CA ASP A 207 15.55 4.65 2.69
C ASP A 207 14.65 4.25 1.51
N VAL A 208 13.58 5.01 1.28
CA VAL A 208 12.71 4.78 0.11
C VAL A 208 13.50 4.99 -1.18
N ALA A 209 14.28 6.07 -1.29
CA ALA A 209 15.11 6.34 -2.45
C ALA A 209 16.15 5.24 -2.70
N ALA A 210 16.74 4.68 -1.64
CA ALA A 210 17.68 3.55 -1.73
C ALA A 210 16.99 2.27 -2.26
N VAL A 211 15.75 2.00 -1.85
CA VAL A 211 14.97 0.87 -2.40
C VAL A 211 14.65 1.10 -3.88
N LEU A 212 14.29 2.34 -4.28
CA LEU A 212 14.04 2.67 -5.69
C LEU A 212 15.32 2.50 -6.53
N ASP A 213 16.47 2.90 -6.00
CA ASP A 213 17.78 2.76 -6.67
C ASP A 213 18.17 1.30 -6.90
N ALA A 214 17.89 0.45 -5.90
CA ALA A 214 18.13 -0.99 -6.00
C ALA A 214 17.12 -1.72 -6.91
N SER A 215 16.04 -1.05 -7.33
CA SER A 215 15.02 -1.64 -8.20
C SER A 215 15.37 -1.52 -9.67
N ASN A 216 15.49 -2.65 -10.36
CA ASN A 216 15.81 -2.69 -11.80
C ASN A 216 14.72 -2.04 -12.68
N ASN A 217 13.52 -1.90 -12.18
CA ASN A 217 12.36 -1.36 -12.92
C ASN A 217 12.23 0.17 -12.81
N VAL A 218 13.01 0.82 -11.95
CA VAL A 218 12.99 2.28 -11.77
C VAL A 218 14.13 2.91 -12.57
N LYS A 219 13.77 3.64 -13.64
CA LYS A 219 14.73 4.32 -14.53
C LYS A 219 14.91 5.82 -14.23
N ALA A 220 14.44 6.29 -13.08
CA ALA A 220 14.54 7.67 -12.66
C ALA A 220 15.98 8.04 -12.25
N ASN A 221 16.37 9.30 -12.45
CA ASN A 221 17.62 9.83 -11.90
C ASN A 221 17.53 10.01 -10.37
N GLU A 222 18.65 10.30 -9.72
CA GLU A 222 18.72 10.41 -8.25
C GLU A 222 17.76 11.49 -7.69
N ALA A 223 17.72 12.66 -8.33
CA ALA A 223 16.83 13.74 -7.91
C ALA A 223 15.35 13.35 -8.02
N ASP A 224 14.96 12.69 -9.10
CA ASP A 224 13.58 12.22 -9.29
C ASP A 224 13.24 11.07 -8.32
N ARG A 225 14.17 10.15 -8.04
CA ARG A 225 13.97 9.11 -7.01
C ARG A 225 13.72 9.71 -5.62
N LEU A 226 14.53 10.72 -5.23
CA LEU A 226 14.34 11.40 -3.95
C LEU A 226 13.01 12.17 -3.90
N ALA A 227 12.62 12.81 -4.99
CA ALA A 227 11.33 13.49 -5.08
C ALA A 227 10.16 12.51 -4.96
N MET A 228 10.20 11.37 -5.67
CA MET A 228 9.19 10.30 -5.53
C MET A 228 9.16 9.72 -4.12
N ALA A 229 10.32 9.52 -3.50
CA ALA A 229 10.43 9.05 -2.13
C ALA A 229 9.76 10.00 -1.14
N ARG A 230 9.94 11.30 -1.30
CA ARG A 230 9.28 12.33 -0.47
C ARG A 230 7.78 12.39 -0.71
N LEU A 231 7.33 12.33 -1.99
CA LEU A 231 5.90 12.29 -2.34
C LEU A 231 5.21 11.05 -1.81
N SER A 232 5.92 9.94 -1.65
CA SER A 232 5.36 8.68 -1.17
C SER A 232 5.13 8.64 0.35
N GLU A 233 5.55 9.68 1.09
CA GLU A 233 5.39 9.77 2.54
C GLU A 233 5.93 8.53 3.29
N GLY A 234 7.07 8.00 2.84
CA GLY A 234 7.72 6.85 3.45
C GLY A 234 7.15 5.49 3.06
N SER A 235 6.35 5.43 2.01
CA SER A 235 5.82 4.18 1.46
C SER A 235 6.55 3.78 0.18
N VAL A 236 7.35 2.70 0.23
CA VAL A 236 8.02 2.13 -0.95
C VAL A 236 7.00 1.72 -2.01
N GLY A 237 5.90 1.04 -1.60
CA GLY A 237 4.88 0.62 -2.55
C GLY A 237 4.23 1.79 -3.29
N ARG A 238 4.04 2.92 -2.60
CA ARG A 238 3.52 4.14 -3.22
C ARG A 238 4.55 4.80 -4.15
N ALA A 239 5.82 4.83 -3.77
CA ALA A 239 6.88 5.36 -4.62
C ALA A 239 7.02 4.56 -5.94
N LEU A 240 6.91 3.23 -5.87
CA LEU A 240 6.87 2.36 -7.04
C LEU A 240 5.63 2.60 -7.89
N ALA A 241 4.45 2.75 -7.27
CA ALA A 241 3.20 3.08 -7.99
C ALA A 241 3.29 4.43 -8.70
N ILE A 242 3.91 5.45 -8.08
CA ILE A 242 4.18 6.74 -8.74
C ILE A 242 5.06 6.52 -9.96
N ASN A 243 6.14 5.73 -9.85
CA ASN A 243 7.02 5.43 -10.97
C ASN A 243 6.26 4.76 -12.13
N ASP A 244 5.44 3.75 -11.85
CA ASP A 244 4.69 2.98 -12.85
C ASP A 244 3.56 3.80 -13.48
N GLY A 245 2.92 4.68 -12.71
CA GLY A 245 1.85 5.57 -13.14
C GLY A 245 2.29 6.76 -14.02
N GLY A 246 3.56 6.85 -14.35
CA GLY A 246 4.13 7.93 -15.19
C GLY A 246 5.08 8.86 -14.46
N GLY A 247 5.48 8.47 -13.24
CA GLY A 247 6.50 9.15 -12.47
C GLY A 247 6.14 10.59 -12.09
N LEU A 248 7.17 11.39 -11.88
CA LEU A 248 7.02 12.81 -11.53
C LEU A 248 6.40 13.67 -12.65
N ASP A 249 6.46 13.21 -13.90
CA ASP A 249 5.87 13.98 -15.01
C ASP A 249 4.34 14.03 -14.91
N LEU A 250 3.71 12.96 -14.38
CA LEU A 250 2.28 13.01 -14.10
C LEU A 250 1.97 14.00 -12.97
N TYR A 251 2.78 14.01 -11.91
CA TYR A 251 2.64 14.99 -10.84
C TYR A 251 2.82 16.42 -11.33
N ARG A 252 3.87 16.68 -12.12
CA ARG A 252 4.15 18.00 -12.72
C ARG A 252 2.99 18.47 -13.59
N ASP A 253 2.40 17.60 -14.42
CA ASP A 253 1.25 17.92 -15.26
C ASP A 253 0.02 18.32 -14.42
N ILE A 254 -0.25 17.57 -13.32
CA ILE A 254 -1.36 17.87 -12.39
C ILE A 254 -1.13 19.21 -11.70
N VAL A 255 0.05 19.41 -11.10
CA VAL A 255 0.38 20.63 -10.35
C VAL A 255 0.36 21.86 -11.26
N ALA A 256 0.86 21.76 -12.49
CA ALA A 256 0.82 22.86 -13.45
C ALA A 256 -0.61 23.36 -13.68
N LEU A 257 -1.59 22.47 -13.82
CA LEU A 257 -3.00 22.86 -13.95
C LEU A 257 -3.57 23.46 -12.66
N LEU A 258 -3.20 22.90 -11.50
CA LEU A 258 -3.68 23.42 -10.21
C LEU A 258 -3.12 24.82 -9.92
N MET A 259 -1.89 25.10 -10.35
CA MET A 259 -1.28 26.43 -10.23
C MET A 259 -1.96 27.50 -11.09
N GLU A 260 -2.59 27.10 -12.20
CA GLU A 260 -3.33 28.00 -13.10
C GLU A 260 -4.72 28.42 -12.56
N LEU A 261 -5.26 27.69 -11.54
CA LEU A 261 -6.56 28.00 -10.97
C LEU A 261 -6.67 29.46 -10.50
N PRO A 262 -7.80 30.14 -10.70
CA PRO A 262 -9.11 29.65 -11.20
C PRO A 262 -9.28 29.70 -12.73
N ARG A 263 -8.27 29.84 -13.52
CA ARG A 263 -8.36 29.90 -14.99
C ARG A 263 -7.59 28.77 -15.62
N LEU A 264 -8.28 27.65 -15.88
CA LEU A 264 -7.69 26.44 -16.43
C LEU A 264 -7.30 26.58 -17.90
N ASN A 265 -6.12 26.08 -18.25
CA ASN A 265 -5.75 25.87 -19.64
C ASN A 265 -6.44 24.59 -20.16
N ILE A 266 -7.54 24.78 -20.87
CA ILE A 266 -8.38 23.69 -21.38
C ILE A 266 -7.58 22.69 -22.23
N LYS A 267 -6.62 23.18 -23.04
CA LYS A 267 -5.77 22.29 -23.86
C LYS A 267 -4.90 21.37 -23.01
N ASN A 268 -4.30 21.87 -21.94
CA ASN A 268 -3.48 21.09 -21.03
C ASN A 268 -4.34 20.12 -20.19
N LEU A 269 -5.54 20.57 -19.77
CA LEU A 269 -6.50 19.70 -19.08
C LEU A 269 -6.92 18.51 -19.94
N HIS A 270 -7.24 18.73 -21.22
CA HIS A 270 -7.56 17.62 -22.13
C HIS A 270 -6.38 16.67 -22.32
N LYS A 271 -5.14 17.18 -22.45
CA LYS A 271 -3.94 16.34 -22.54
C LYS A 271 -3.75 15.46 -21.31
N LEU A 272 -3.91 16.03 -20.10
CA LEU A 272 -3.83 15.27 -18.86
C LEU A 272 -4.93 14.20 -18.80
N ALA A 273 -6.18 14.60 -19.10
CA ALA A 273 -7.32 13.69 -19.12
C ALA A 273 -7.10 12.51 -20.10
N ASP A 274 -6.59 12.78 -21.31
CA ASP A 274 -6.27 11.74 -22.29
C ASP A 274 -5.12 10.83 -21.82
N LYS A 275 -4.13 11.38 -21.11
CA LYS A 275 -3.00 10.63 -20.56
C LYS A 275 -3.45 9.62 -19.50
N ILE A 276 -4.26 10.04 -18.51
CA ILE A 276 -4.67 9.20 -17.37
C ILE A 276 -5.93 8.38 -17.62
N ALA A 277 -6.78 8.78 -18.59
CA ALA A 277 -7.99 8.03 -18.95
C ALA A 277 -7.77 7.04 -20.09
N ARG A 278 -6.56 6.95 -20.65
CA ARG A 278 -6.24 6.05 -21.76
C ARG A 278 -6.53 4.59 -21.37
N ARG A 279 -7.12 3.84 -22.29
CA ARG A 279 -7.40 2.41 -22.09
C ARG A 279 -6.11 1.64 -21.79
N GLY A 280 -6.08 0.89 -20.71
CA GLY A 280 -4.89 0.17 -20.22
C GLY A 280 -3.92 1.02 -19.40
N ALA A 281 -4.29 2.26 -19.03
CA ALA A 281 -3.51 3.13 -18.14
C ALA A 281 -4.09 3.14 -16.72
N ASP A 282 -4.43 1.95 -16.18
CA ASP A 282 -5.06 1.83 -14.86
C ASP A 282 -4.14 2.36 -13.74
N ASP A 283 -2.84 2.12 -13.85
CA ASP A 283 -1.84 2.62 -12.90
C ASP A 283 -1.74 4.17 -12.95
N ALA A 284 -1.74 4.76 -14.15
CA ALA A 284 -1.72 6.21 -14.30
C ALA A 284 -3.02 6.86 -13.77
N TRP A 285 -4.18 6.21 -13.96
CA TRP A 285 -5.44 6.64 -13.38
C TRP A 285 -5.39 6.66 -11.86
N THR A 286 -5.09 5.51 -11.25
CA THR A 286 -5.03 5.36 -9.79
C THR A 286 -4.01 6.32 -9.19
N THR A 287 -2.78 6.35 -9.73
CA THR A 287 -1.72 7.25 -9.27
C THR A 287 -2.10 8.71 -9.44
N GLY A 288 -2.70 9.10 -10.56
CA GLY A 288 -3.12 10.48 -10.80
C GLY A 288 -4.19 10.97 -9.83
N ILE A 289 -5.17 10.13 -9.51
CA ILE A 289 -6.20 10.44 -8.50
C ILE A 289 -5.60 10.54 -7.10
N ASP A 290 -4.71 9.62 -6.73
CA ASP A 290 -4.04 9.63 -5.44
C ASP A 290 -3.17 10.89 -5.27
N LEU A 291 -2.36 11.24 -6.26
CA LEU A 291 -1.51 12.44 -6.26
C LEU A 291 -2.32 13.73 -6.16
N LEU A 292 -3.47 13.79 -6.84
CA LEU A 292 -4.39 14.93 -6.74
C LEU A 292 -5.00 15.02 -5.33
N GLY A 293 -5.43 13.90 -4.76
CA GLY A 293 -5.96 13.83 -3.39
C GLY A 293 -4.96 14.31 -2.35
N ASP A 294 -3.70 13.88 -2.48
CA ASP A 294 -2.62 14.32 -1.59
C ASP A 294 -2.32 15.81 -1.73
N TRP A 295 -2.34 16.30 -2.95
CA TRP A 295 -2.13 17.73 -3.18
C TRP A 295 -3.23 18.56 -2.52
N LEU A 296 -4.51 18.13 -2.61
CA LEU A 296 -5.64 18.77 -1.92
C LEU A 296 -5.51 18.68 -0.40
N GLN A 297 -5.07 17.55 0.12
CA GLN A 297 -4.80 17.41 1.56
C GLN A 297 -3.71 18.38 2.03
N ARG A 298 -2.63 18.52 1.24
CA ARG A 298 -1.56 19.49 1.52
C ARG A 298 -2.07 20.94 1.46
N LEU A 299 -2.93 21.25 0.49
CA LEU A 299 -3.58 22.55 0.38
C LEU A 299 -4.38 22.90 1.65
N VAL A 300 -5.23 21.97 2.10
CA VAL A 300 -6.04 22.17 3.33
C VAL A 300 -5.15 22.33 4.55
N ARG A 301 -4.09 21.52 4.69
CA ARG A 301 -3.10 21.64 5.78
C ARG A 301 -2.37 22.98 5.75
N THR A 302 -1.97 23.45 4.57
CA THR A 302 -1.33 24.76 4.38
C THR A 302 -2.26 25.88 4.83
N GLY A 303 -3.54 25.83 4.44
CA GLY A 303 -4.53 26.80 4.87
C GLY A 303 -4.85 26.76 6.37
N ALA A 304 -4.69 25.59 7.02
CA ALA A 304 -4.80 25.44 8.47
C ALA A 304 -3.53 25.87 9.24
N GLY A 305 -2.52 26.43 8.58
CA GLY A 305 -1.29 26.90 9.20
C GLY A 305 -0.28 25.80 9.54
N ALA A 306 -0.39 24.63 8.92
CA ALA A 306 0.62 23.58 9.10
C ALA A 306 1.99 24.01 8.53
N PRO A 307 3.11 23.49 9.10
CA PRO A 307 4.44 23.77 8.59
C PRO A 307 4.56 23.50 7.09
N HIS A 308 5.34 24.31 6.40
CA HIS A 308 5.59 24.15 4.96
C HIS A 308 6.16 22.75 4.66
N GLN A 309 5.49 22.03 3.78
CA GLN A 309 5.99 20.78 3.25
C GLN A 309 6.97 21.03 2.08
N PRO A 310 7.85 20.06 1.77
CA PRO A 310 8.77 20.19 0.64
C PRO A 310 8.01 20.51 -0.65
N GLU A 311 8.55 21.44 -1.43
CA GLU A 311 8.08 21.79 -2.75
C GLU A 311 8.66 20.82 -3.78
N PHE A 312 7.83 20.28 -4.65
CA PHE A 312 8.24 19.33 -5.70
C PHE A 312 8.20 19.96 -7.10
N VAL A 313 7.41 21.03 -7.25
CA VAL A 313 7.33 21.86 -8.45
C VAL A 313 7.53 23.30 -8.02
N ASN A 314 8.43 24.01 -8.71
CA ASN A 314 8.74 25.41 -8.37
C ASN A 314 7.47 26.29 -8.40
N GLY A 315 7.21 27.03 -7.33
CA GLY A 315 6.03 27.88 -7.15
C GLY A 315 4.78 27.14 -6.61
N GLU A 316 4.87 25.85 -6.35
CA GLU A 316 3.77 25.03 -5.82
C GLU A 316 3.30 25.55 -4.44
N ALA A 317 4.22 25.80 -3.51
CA ALA A 317 3.90 26.28 -2.17
C ALA A 317 3.18 27.64 -2.18
N ALA A 318 3.67 28.58 -2.99
CA ALA A 318 3.03 29.87 -3.15
C ALA A 318 1.61 29.75 -3.73
N SER A 319 1.40 28.81 -4.65
CA SER A 319 0.09 28.53 -5.24
C SER A 319 -0.86 27.89 -4.23
N MET A 320 -0.38 26.99 -3.37
CA MET A 320 -1.17 26.42 -2.27
C MET A 320 -1.65 27.50 -1.31
N VAL A 321 -0.77 28.42 -0.89
CA VAL A 321 -1.14 29.54 -0.01
C VAL A 321 -2.21 30.40 -0.67
N ARG A 322 -2.00 30.80 -1.95
CA ARG A 322 -2.95 31.59 -2.72
C ARG A 322 -4.32 30.91 -2.83
N LEU A 323 -4.35 29.61 -3.15
CA LEU A 323 -5.59 28.87 -3.30
C LEU A 323 -6.28 28.61 -1.96
N ALA A 324 -5.53 28.33 -0.89
CA ALA A 324 -6.10 28.22 0.45
C ALA A 324 -6.81 29.50 0.91
N GLN A 325 -6.35 30.68 0.44
CA GLN A 325 -6.98 31.98 0.71
C GLN A 325 -8.14 32.31 -0.23
N SER A 326 -8.29 31.61 -1.35
CA SER A 326 -9.33 31.90 -2.35
C SER A 326 -10.72 31.38 -1.97
N ALA A 327 -10.83 30.49 -1.00
CA ALA A 327 -12.08 29.98 -0.46
C ALA A 327 -11.87 29.53 0.99
N SER A 328 -12.95 29.35 1.76
CA SER A 328 -12.84 28.77 3.11
C SER A 328 -12.35 27.33 3.07
N LEU A 329 -11.66 26.90 4.12
CA LEU A 329 -11.15 25.52 4.21
C LEU A 329 -12.28 24.49 4.15
N ASP A 330 -13.45 24.78 4.71
CA ASP A 330 -14.62 23.90 4.64
C ASP A 330 -15.03 23.63 3.18
N ARG A 331 -14.95 24.64 2.31
CA ARG A 331 -15.25 24.47 0.88
C ARG A 331 -14.22 23.58 0.17
N TRP A 332 -12.95 23.71 0.55
CA TRP A 332 -11.90 22.82 0.01
C TRP A 332 -12.08 21.37 0.48
N VAL A 333 -12.48 21.16 1.75
CA VAL A 333 -12.82 19.83 2.27
C VAL A 333 -14.06 19.27 1.57
N GLU A 334 -15.13 20.08 1.41
CA GLU A 334 -16.35 19.67 0.71
C GLU A 334 -16.06 19.24 -0.75
N VAL A 335 -15.23 19.99 -1.47
CA VAL A 335 -14.89 19.60 -2.85
C VAL A 335 -14.04 18.34 -2.89
N TRP A 336 -13.12 18.16 -1.95
CA TRP A 336 -12.34 16.92 -1.84
C TRP A 336 -13.25 15.69 -1.58
N GLU A 337 -14.22 15.81 -0.68
CA GLU A 337 -15.22 14.76 -0.45
C GLU A 337 -16.05 14.45 -1.71
N LYS A 338 -16.51 15.48 -2.42
CA LYS A 338 -17.24 15.32 -3.69
C LYS A 338 -16.38 14.62 -4.77
N ILE A 339 -15.12 14.97 -4.87
CA ILE A 339 -14.16 14.31 -5.78
C ILE A 339 -14.01 12.84 -5.41
N SER A 340 -13.81 12.53 -4.13
CA SER A 340 -13.67 11.15 -3.64
C SER A 340 -14.91 10.31 -3.95
N GLN A 341 -16.11 10.86 -3.74
CA GLN A 341 -17.38 10.22 -4.08
C GLN A 341 -17.55 10.03 -5.59
N LEU A 342 -17.18 11.03 -6.39
CA LEU A 342 -17.24 10.95 -7.86
C LEU A 342 -16.33 9.84 -8.39
N VAL A 343 -15.10 9.74 -7.89
CA VAL A 343 -14.14 8.69 -8.28
C VAL A 343 -14.67 7.31 -7.89
N ALA A 344 -15.08 7.12 -6.63
CA ALA A 344 -15.62 5.84 -6.16
C ALA A 344 -16.85 5.39 -6.99
N ARG A 345 -17.74 6.32 -7.35
CA ARG A 345 -18.90 6.06 -8.19
C ARG A 345 -18.49 5.72 -9.63
N ALA A 346 -17.50 6.42 -10.18
CA ALA A 346 -16.99 6.17 -11.52
C ALA A 346 -16.37 4.78 -11.65
N GLU A 347 -15.62 4.33 -10.66
CA GLU A 347 -15.04 2.98 -10.58
C GLU A 347 -16.13 1.90 -10.46
N ALA A 348 -17.14 2.14 -9.60
CA ALA A 348 -18.24 1.19 -9.42
C ALA A 348 -19.08 1.01 -10.69
N LEU A 349 -19.31 2.10 -11.46
CA LEU A 349 -20.18 2.14 -12.64
C LEU A 349 -19.42 2.04 -13.97
N ASN A 350 -18.08 1.96 -13.92
CA ASN A 350 -17.22 1.93 -15.11
C ASN A 350 -17.44 3.16 -16.03
N THR A 351 -17.58 4.35 -15.43
CA THR A 351 -17.83 5.60 -16.14
C THR A 351 -16.59 6.03 -16.93
N ASP A 352 -16.77 6.83 -17.99
CA ASP A 352 -15.67 7.41 -18.77
C ASP A 352 -14.75 8.27 -17.87
N ARG A 353 -13.54 7.79 -17.65
CA ARG A 353 -12.52 8.42 -16.81
C ARG A 353 -12.16 9.84 -17.28
N LYS A 354 -12.19 10.11 -18.59
CA LYS A 354 -11.93 11.43 -19.14
C LYS A 354 -12.96 12.45 -18.64
N ILE A 355 -14.22 12.09 -18.67
CA ILE A 355 -15.31 12.93 -18.17
C ILE A 355 -15.14 13.19 -16.67
N VAL A 356 -14.72 12.16 -15.90
CA VAL A 356 -14.46 12.30 -14.47
C VAL A 356 -13.37 13.33 -14.21
N VAL A 357 -12.24 13.27 -14.93
CA VAL A 357 -11.14 14.25 -14.79
C VAL A 357 -11.61 15.67 -15.10
N LEU A 358 -12.33 15.85 -16.21
CA LEU A 358 -12.85 17.16 -16.57
C LEU A 358 -13.78 17.73 -15.50
N ASN A 359 -14.67 16.89 -14.92
CA ASN A 359 -15.56 17.27 -13.82
C ASN A 359 -14.79 17.63 -12.53
N ILE A 360 -13.73 16.88 -12.21
CA ILE A 360 -12.88 17.18 -11.04
C ILE A 360 -12.29 18.59 -11.18
N PHE A 361 -11.65 18.89 -12.30
CA PHE A 361 -11.01 20.19 -12.49
C PHE A 361 -12.03 21.32 -12.59
N SER A 362 -13.23 21.09 -13.14
CA SER A 362 -14.33 22.07 -13.12
C SER A 362 -14.80 22.38 -11.70
N MET A 363 -14.90 21.38 -10.82
CA MET A 363 -15.24 21.61 -9.40
C MET A 363 -14.16 22.43 -8.69
N LEU A 364 -12.86 22.13 -8.95
CA LEU A 364 -11.75 22.89 -8.38
C LEU A 364 -11.72 24.35 -8.86
N GLU A 365 -11.96 24.57 -10.17
CA GLU A 365 -12.07 25.91 -10.75
C GLU A 365 -13.19 26.73 -10.10
N SER A 366 -14.36 26.11 -9.91
CA SER A 366 -15.52 26.74 -9.26
C SER A 366 -15.21 27.17 -7.83
N VAL A 367 -14.53 26.35 -7.03
CA VAL A 367 -14.15 26.69 -5.65
C VAL A 367 -13.09 27.80 -5.64
N ALA A 368 -12.05 27.69 -6.48
CA ALA A 368 -10.99 28.69 -6.55
C ALA A 368 -11.49 30.06 -7.06
N GLY A 369 -12.55 30.09 -7.85
CA GLY A 369 -13.17 31.32 -8.37
C GLY A 369 -14.19 31.99 -7.44
N SER A 370 -14.58 31.37 -6.34
CA SER A 370 -15.72 31.81 -5.49
C SER A 370 -15.51 33.18 -4.83
N HIS A 371 -14.29 33.64 -4.61
CA HIS A 371 -14.01 34.97 -4.03
C HIS A 371 -13.87 36.09 -5.06
N ALA A 372 -13.67 35.79 -6.35
CA ALA A 372 -13.56 36.83 -7.38
C ALA A 372 -14.87 37.59 -7.61
N GLY A 373 -16.01 37.03 -7.21
CA GLY A 373 -17.34 37.64 -7.34
C GLY A 373 -17.78 38.57 -6.20
N GLN A 374 -17.14 38.53 -5.03
CA GLN A 374 -17.56 39.34 -3.87
C GLN A 374 -16.93 40.75 -3.83
N HIS A 375 -15.89 41.01 -4.60
CA HIS A 375 -15.28 42.35 -4.68
C HIS A 375 -15.75 43.20 -5.86
N GLN A 376 -16.70 42.74 -6.69
CA GLN A 376 -17.30 43.55 -7.80
C GLN A 376 -18.70 44.07 -7.47
N SER A 377 -19.18 43.89 -6.24
CA SER A 377 -20.51 44.37 -5.81
C SER A 377 -20.44 45.23 -4.56
N ALA A 378 -19.38 46.02 -4.37
CA ALA A 378 -19.28 47.02 -3.30
C ALA A 378 -18.94 48.39 -3.91
#